data_edb0081f5886d6a6c8a740d3cde25335
#
_entry.id   edb0081f5886d6a6c8a740d3cde25335
#
_cell.length_a   1.000
_cell.length_b   1.000
_cell.length_c   1.000
_cell.angle_alpha   90.00
_cell.angle_beta   90.00
_cell.angle_gamma   90.00
#
_symmetry.space_group_name_H-M   'P 1'
#
loop_
_entity.id
_entity.type
_entity.pdbx_description
1 polymer ?
#
loop_
_entity_poly.entity_id
_entity_poly.type
_entity_poly.pdbx_seq_one_letter_code
_entity_poly.pdbx_strand_id
1 'polypeptide(L)'
;MRPMPRFSVTRMLVWLAAGLTVVAGDPSLSNAAERFTFRQHDRVVLIGGTFIERMQQDSHLEALLTLENTGKQLTFRNLGWSGDTVWGESRALFGTQQDGFARLVKDVRDARPTVLMVSYGGNEAYAGLAGIERFREGLAKLLNELQPPDVRLILIAPPPRMRPSPRLPDPEPYNQVLQQYAEILAAEAHGREAGFINLAGAPFRQSLSLVDYEADGIQLSAQGHRRCAEAIGEALGVTARLPADGVPALRQAIHDKNVLYFHRYRPQNETYLFLFRKHEQGNNAVEIPQFDPLVAE
;
A
#
# COMPACT_ATOMS: atom_id res chain seq x y z
N MET A 1 38.65 -66.02 55.61
CA MET A 1 37.61 -65.00 55.83
C MET A 1 37.85 -63.83 54.82
N ARG A 2 37.04 -63.72 53.81
CA ARG A 2 37.10 -62.63 52.80
C ARG A 2 36.01 -61.60 53.16
N PRO A 3 36.27 -60.29 53.07
CA PRO A 3 35.25 -59.30 53.27
C PRO A 3 34.51 -59.00 51.91
N MET A 4 33.18 -58.83 52.03
CA MET A 4 32.30 -58.47 50.95
C MET A 4 32.41 -56.96 50.49
N PRO A 5 32.19 -56.65 49.28
CA PRO A 5 32.23 -55.26 48.77
C PRO A 5 30.93 -54.52 49.10
N ARG A 6 31.07 -53.23 49.44
CA ARG A 6 30.00 -52.27 49.64
C ARG A 6 29.49 -51.75 48.29
N PHE A 7 28.20 -51.91 48.01
CA PHE A 7 27.53 -51.23 46.84
C PHE A 7 27.22 -49.76 47.15
N SER A 8 27.79 -48.89 46.35
CA SER A 8 27.47 -47.48 46.36
C SER A 8 26.27 -47.22 45.42
N VAL A 9 25.18 -46.69 45.97
CA VAL A 9 23.99 -46.31 45.16
C VAL A 9 24.18 -44.89 44.71
N THR A 10 24.61 -44.73 43.45
CA THR A 10 24.64 -43.42 42.79
C THR A 10 23.23 -43.05 42.31
N ARG A 11 22.63 -42.04 42.94
CA ARG A 11 21.37 -41.45 42.51
C ARG A 11 21.57 -40.69 41.19
N MET A 12 21.01 -41.22 40.12
CA MET A 12 20.94 -40.59 38.83
C MET A 12 19.78 -39.58 38.80
N LEU A 13 20.09 -38.29 38.91
CA LEU A 13 19.13 -37.20 38.72
C LEU A 13 18.87 -37.06 37.25
N VAL A 14 17.68 -37.48 36.81
CA VAL A 14 17.15 -37.19 35.45
C VAL A 14 16.56 -35.80 35.46
N TRP A 15 17.22 -34.87 34.78
CA TRP A 15 16.66 -33.56 34.45
C TRP A 15 15.69 -33.71 33.27
N LEU A 16 14.38 -33.62 33.55
CA LEU A 16 13.39 -33.38 32.50
C LEU A 16 13.51 -31.91 32.10
N ALA A 17 14.16 -31.64 30.98
CA ALA A 17 14.07 -30.35 30.27
C ALA A 17 12.72 -30.29 29.57
N ALA A 18 11.74 -29.62 30.20
CA ALA A 18 10.52 -29.23 29.52
C ALA A 18 10.87 -28.15 28.49
N GLY A 19 11.01 -28.57 27.24
CA GLY A 19 11.13 -27.66 26.13
C GLY A 19 9.84 -26.88 25.98
N LEU A 20 9.81 -25.61 26.42
CA LEU A 20 8.81 -24.63 25.99
C LEU A 20 9.10 -24.34 24.53
N THR A 21 8.40 -24.99 23.61
CA THR A 21 8.27 -24.53 22.24
C THR A 21 7.43 -23.26 22.27
N VAL A 22 8.11 -22.11 22.29
CA VAL A 22 7.51 -20.85 21.93
C VAL A 22 7.15 -20.97 20.45
N VAL A 23 5.88 -21.23 20.16
CA VAL A 23 5.34 -21.03 18.82
C VAL A 23 5.46 -19.54 18.58
N ALA A 24 6.50 -19.13 17.85
CA ALA A 24 6.59 -17.80 17.31
C ALA A 24 5.38 -17.64 16.40
N GLY A 25 4.37 -16.91 16.87
CA GLY A 25 3.24 -16.49 16.05
C GLY A 25 3.80 -15.69 14.87
N ASP A 26 3.37 -16.06 13.69
CA ASP A 26 3.70 -15.40 12.42
C ASP A 26 3.33 -13.91 12.55
N PRO A 27 4.26 -12.94 12.34
CA PRO A 27 3.96 -11.50 12.47
C PRO A 27 3.16 -10.96 11.29
N SER A 28 2.38 -11.79 10.63
CA SER A 28 1.59 -11.45 9.46
C SER A 28 0.26 -10.80 9.82
N LEU A 29 0.02 -9.60 9.34
CA LEU A 29 -1.24 -8.84 9.33
C LEU A 29 -1.71 -8.24 10.67
N SER A 30 -1.36 -8.78 11.84
CA SER A 30 -2.00 -8.40 13.12
C SER A 30 -1.51 -7.10 13.76
N ASN A 31 -0.35 -6.56 13.36
CA ASN A 31 0.22 -5.39 14.03
C ASN A 31 -0.38 -4.03 13.61
N ALA A 32 -1.09 -3.95 12.49
CA ALA A 32 -1.69 -2.69 12.05
C ALA A 32 -3.02 -2.39 12.78
N ALA A 33 -3.81 -3.41 13.09
CA ALA A 33 -5.14 -3.25 13.69
C ALA A 33 -5.09 -2.72 15.13
N GLU A 34 -4.12 -3.13 15.94
CA GLU A 34 -4.00 -2.68 17.32
C GLU A 34 -3.53 -1.22 17.44
N ARG A 35 -2.93 -0.66 16.40
CA ARG A 35 -2.28 0.66 16.43
C ARG A 35 -2.97 1.73 15.60
N PHE A 36 -3.95 1.36 14.73
CA PHE A 36 -4.54 2.32 13.81
C PHE A 36 -6.04 2.52 14.04
N THR A 37 -6.42 3.76 14.36
CA THR A 37 -7.82 4.17 14.48
C THR A 37 -8.04 5.47 13.71
N PHE A 38 -9.00 5.47 12.78
CA PHE A 38 -9.41 6.69 12.09
C PHE A 38 -10.04 7.67 13.09
N ARG A 39 -9.76 8.95 12.92
CA ARG A 39 -10.26 10.07 13.73
C ARG A 39 -11.30 10.86 12.94
N GLN A 40 -12.08 11.68 13.64
CA GLN A 40 -13.00 12.63 13.03
C GLN A 40 -12.26 13.54 12.04
N HIS A 41 -12.81 13.70 10.83
CA HIS A 41 -12.26 14.54 9.75
C HIS A 41 -10.87 14.13 9.25
N ASP A 42 -10.50 12.87 9.38
CA ASP A 42 -9.27 12.40 8.77
C ASP A 42 -9.27 12.60 7.25
N ARG A 43 -8.15 13.08 6.76
CA ARG A 43 -7.86 13.17 5.33
C ARG A 43 -6.89 12.06 4.97
N VAL A 44 -7.45 11.03 4.34
CA VAL A 44 -6.73 9.83 3.91
C VAL A 44 -6.19 10.05 2.51
N VAL A 45 -4.88 10.06 2.36
CA VAL A 45 -4.22 10.19 1.06
C VAL A 45 -3.51 8.89 0.74
N LEU A 46 -3.71 8.40 -0.48
CA LEU A 46 -3.06 7.17 -1.00
C LEU A 46 -2.03 7.56 -2.05
N ILE A 47 -0.81 7.05 -1.93
CA ILE A 47 0.25 7.18 -2.94
C ILE A 47 0.84 5.82 -3.29
N GLY A 48 1.31 5.69 -4.51
CA GLY A 48 1.91 4.45 -5.03
C GLY A 48 1.89 4.38 -6.55
N GLY A 49 2.27 3.23 -7.07
CA GLY A 49 2.25 2.93 -8.49
C GLY A 49 0.86 2.55 -9.01
N THR A 50 0.85 1.73 -10.08
CA THR A 50 -0.36 1.27 -10.79
C THR A 50 -1.40 0.63 -9.89
N PHE A 51 -0.98 -0.15 -8.88
CA PHE A 51 -1.89 -0.76 -7.93
C PHE A 51 -2.78 0.28 -7.23
N ILE A 52 -2.18 1.33 -6.67
CA ILE A 52 -2.93 2.40 -5.99
C ILE A 52 -3.76 3.22 -6.99
N GLU A 53 -3.19 3.60 -8.15
CA GLU A 53 -3.94 4.37 -9.14
C GLU A 53 -5.23 3.63 -9.55
N ARG A 54 -5.15 2.32 -9.79
CA ARG A 54 -6.31 1.55 -10.26
C ARG A 54 -7.37 1.31 -9.20
N MET A 55 -7.01 1.31 -7.91
CA MET A 55 -7.99 1.18 -6.83
C MET A 55 -9.11 2.25 -6.89
N GLN A 56 -8.85 3.42 -7.48
CA GLN A 56 -9.85 4.47 -7.64
C GLN A 56 -10.96 4.10 -8.64
N GLN A 57 -10.68 3.20 -9.59
CA GLN A 57 -11.66 2.80 -10.61
C GLN A 57 -12.78 1.96 -9.99
N ASP A 58 -12.41 1.01 -9.13
CA ASP A 58 -13.36 0.10 -8.49
C ASP A 58 -13.91 0.62 -7.16
N SER A 59 -13.21 1.57 -6.53
CA SER A 59 -13.60 2.28 -5.31
C SER A 59 -13.90 1.40 -4.09
N HIS A 60 -13.47 0.13 -4.10
CA HIS A 60 -13.80 -0.82 -3.03
C HIS A 60 -13.23 -0.43 -1.66
N LEU A 61 -11.94 -0.02 -1.60
CA LEU A 61 -11.30 0.34 -0.34
C LEU A 61 -11.96 1.57 0.29
N GLU A 62 -12.17 2.61 -0.50
CA GLU A 62 -12.79 3.83 -0.02
C GLU A 62 -14.23 3.58 0.46
N ALA A 63 -15.02 2.79 -0.30
CA ALA A 63 -16.37 2.40 0.11
C ALA A 63 -16.37 1.63 1.43
N LEU A 64 -15.45 0.66 1.60
CA LEU A 64 -15.34 -0.13 2.82
C LEU A 64 -15.00 0.74 4.04
N LEU A 65 -14.00 1.61 3.89
CA LEU A 65 -13.57 2.50 4.98
C LEU A 65 -14.64 3.56 5.31
N THR A 66 -15.40 4.03 4.31
CA THR A 66 -16.52 4.95 4.51
C THR A 66 -17.64 4.28 5.28
N LEU A 67 -18.03 3.05 4.93
CA LEU A 67 -19.06 2.28 5.64
C LEU A 67 -18.69 2.05 7.12
N GLU A 68 -17.45 1.67 7.40
CA GLU A 68 -16.98 1.46 8.77
C GLU A 68 -16.97 2.74 9.60
N ASN A 69 -16.71 3.87 8.96
CA ASN A 69 -16.49 5.15 9.64
C ASN A 69 -17.53 6.21 9.32
N THR A 70 -18.78 5.84 9.08
CA THR A 70 -19.86 6.75 8.66
C THR A 70 -20.03 7.99 9.56
N GLY A 71 -19.71 7.87 10.87
CA GLY A 71 -19.78 8.99 11.81
C GLY A 71 -18.55 9.89 11.84
N LYS A 72 -17.47 9.58 11.09
CA LYS A 72 -16.18 10.28 11.23
C LYS A 72 -15.88 11.30 10.13
N GLN A 73 -16.70 11.39 9.09
CA GLN A 73 -16.54 12.34 7.98
C GLN A 73 -15.11 12.27 7.36
N LEU A 74 -14.69 11.07 7.01
CA LEU A 74 -13.40 10.86 6.35
C LEU A 74 -13.43 11.44 4.94
N THR A 75 -12.29 11.97 4.48
CA THR A 75 -12.08 12.32 3.08
C THR A 75 -10.95 11.51 2.49
N PHE A 76 -11.06 11.15 1.21
CA PHE A 76 -10.07 10.33 0.52
C PHE A 76 -9.54 11.03 -0.72
N ARG A 77 -8.23 10.91 -0.95
CA ARG A 77 -7.55 11.40 -2.16
C ARG A 77 -6.57 10.35 -2.66
N ASN A 78 -6.85 9.79 -3.83
CA ASN A 78 -5.95 8.85 -4.47
C ASN A 78 -5.00 9.62 -5.39
N LEU A 79 -3.71 9.63 -5.06
CA LEU A 79 -2.62 10.22 -5.82
C LEU A 79 -1.72 9.14 -6.46
N GLY A 80 -2.21 7.91 -6.60
CA GLY A 80 -1.51 6.85 -7.31
C GLY A 80 -1.19 7.25 -8.75
N TRP A 81 -0.04 6.78 -9.25
CA TRP A 81 0.40 7.09 -10.60
C TRP A 81 1.04 5.87 -11.25
N SER A 82 0.46 5.40 -12.35
CA SER A 82 0.95 4.20 -13.03
C SER A 82 2.43 4.32 -13.39
N GLY A 83 3.19 3.26 -13.09
CA GLY A 83 4.63 3.23 -13.32
C GLY A 83 5.47 4.00 -12.30
N ASP A 84 4.86 4.67 -11.32
CA ASP A 84 5.59 5.48 -10.35
C ASP A 84 6.41 4.65 -9.36
N THR A 85 7.42 5.28 -8.81
CA THR A 85 8.37 4.74 -7.85
C THR A 85 8.55 5.69 -6.66
N VAL A 86 9.28 5.26 -5.64
CA VAL A 86 9.62 6.11 -4.48
C VAL A 86 10.39 7.39 -4.85
N TRP A 87 10.89 7.45 -6.08
CA TRP A 87 11.61 8.63 -6.60
C TRP A 87 10.71 9.55 -7.45
N GLY A 88 9.43 9.22 -7.65
CA GLY A 88 8.49 10.03 -8.43
C GLY A 88 8.79 10.08 -9.94
N GLU A 89 9.47 9.06 -10.48
CA GLU A 89 9.99 9.07 -11.86
C GLU A 89 8.90 9.28 -12.91
N SER A 90 7.71 8.68 -12.73
CA SER A 90 6.60 8.84 -13.67
C SER A 90 5.96 10.24 -13.62
N ARG A 91 6.28 11.04 -12.62
CA ARG A 91 5.74 12.40 -12.46
C ARG A 91 6.63 13.48 -13.06
N ALA A 92 7.83 13.09 -13.51
CA ALA A 92 8.82 14.03 -14.05
C ALA A 92 8.38 14.70 -15.37
N LEU A 93 7.49 14.07 -16.14
CA LEU A 93 7.09 14.51 -17.48
C LEU A 93 8.31 14.72 -18.39
N PHE A 94 8.64 15.98 -18.69
CA PHE A 94 9.82 16.39 -19.47
C PHE A 94 10.99 16.83 -18.58
N GLY A 95 10.83 16.76 -17.26
CA GLY A 95 11.83 17.17 -16.28
C GLY A 95 12.78 16.03 -15.87
N THR A 96 13.55 16.29 -14.85
CA THR A 96 14.45 15.34 -14.21
C THR A 96 13.71 14.47 -13.19
N GLN A 97 14.33 13.38 -12.73
CA GLN A 97 13.82 12.59 -11.61
C GLN A 97 13.57 13.47 -10.36
N GLN A 98 14.41 14.48 -10.11
CA GLN A 98 14.22 15.39 -8.99
C GLN A 98 12.96 16.24 -9.14
N ASP A 99 12.61 16.65 -10.34
CA ASP A 99 11.35 17.37 -10.61
C ASP A 99 10.14 16.48 -10.34
N GLY A 100 10.20 15.20 -10.74
CA GLY A 100 9.17 14.21 -10.45
C GLY A 100 9.01 13.97 -8.95
N PHE A 101 10.11 13.82 -8.22
CA PHE A 101 10.08 13.69 -6.76
C PHE A 101 9.51 14.93 -6.08
N ALA A 102 9.93 16.13 -6.48
CA ALA A 102 9.40 17.38 -5.94
C ALA A 102 7.89 17.50 -6.20
N ARG A 103 7.42 17.07 -7.37
CA ARG A 103 5.99 17.01 -7.69
C ARG A 103 5.24 16.03 -6.79
N LEU A 104 5.74 14.80 -6.60
CA LEU A 104 5.15 13.84 -5.69
C LEU A 104 4.97 14.43 -4.28
N VAL A 105 6.02 15.01 -3.74
CA VAL A 105 6.01 15.66 -2.42
C VAL A 105 5.00 16.80 -2.36
N LYS A 106 4.98 17.65 -3.41
CA LYS A 106 4.05 18.77 -3.51
C LYS A 106 2.59 18.29 -3.55
N ASP A 107 2.27 17.31 -4.40
CA ASP A 107 0.90 16.80 -4.56
C ASP A 107 0.36 16.25 -3.22
N VAL A 108 1.20 15.53 -2.46
CA VAL A 108 0.83 15.01 -1.14
C VAL A 108 0.63 16.14 -0.14
N ARG A 109 1.53 17.13 -0.10
CA ARG A 109 1.41 18.28 0.81
C ARG A 109 0.17 19.12 0.52
N ASP A 110 -0.16 19.31 -0.75
CA ASP A 110 -1.38 20.03 -1.16
C ASP A 110 -2.65 19.31 -0.72
N ALA A 111 -2.64 17.97 -0.72
CA ALA A 111 -3.76 17.16 -0.21
C ALA A 111 -3.88 17.18 1.32
N ARG A 112 -2.89 17.69 2.04
CA ARG A 112 -2.85 17.87 3.51
C ARG A 112 -3.29 16.61 4.28
N PRO A 113 -2.62 15.45 4.10
CA PRO A 113 -3.02 14.22 4.77
C PRO A 113 -2.96 14.34 6.29
N THR A 114 -3.86 13.66 6.99
CA THR A 114 -3.72 13.26 8.39
C THR A 114 -3.43 11.77 8.51
N VAL A 115 -3.74 11.03 7.43
CA VAL A 115 -3.40 9.63 7.24
C VAL A 115 -2.81 9.48 5.84
N LEU A 116 -1.62 8.90 5.75
CA LEU A 116 -0.95 8.64 4.49
C LEU A 116 -0.76 7.12 4.31
N MET A 117 -1.39 6.57 3.27
CA MET A 117 -1.23 5.18 2.85
C MET A 117 -0.24 5.12 1.68
N VAL A 118 0.82 4.35 1.82
CA VAL A 118 1.93 4.29 0.85
C VAL A 118 2.12 2.87 0.36
N SER A 119 2.08 2.66 -0.96
CA SER A 119 2.35 1.35 -1.57
C SER A 119 3.32 1.49 -2.75
N TYR A 120 4.58 1.27 -2.47
CA TYR A 120 5.68 1.17 -3.43
C TYR A 120 6.41 -0.17 -3.29
N GLY A 121 7.42 -0.42 -4.11
CA GLY A 121 8.19 -1.66 -4.14
C GLY A 121 7.83 -2.57 -5.32
N GLY A 122 6.62 -2.44 -5.89
CA GLY A 122 6.21 -3.27 -7.03
C GLY A 122 6.94 -2.97 -8.32
N ASN A 123 7.18 -1.71 -8.64
CA ASN A 123 7.97 -1.32 -9.81
C ASN A 123 9.46 -1.47 -9.53
N GLU A 124 9.90 -1.12 -8.34
CA GLU A 124 11.29 -1.20 -7.90
C GLU A 124 11.82 -2.65 -7.88
N ALA A 125 10.96 -3.63 -7.57
CA ALA A 125 11.33 -5.04 -7.56
C ALA A 125 11.80 -5.59 -8.91
N TYR A 126 11.55 -4.90 -10.02
CA TYR A 126 12.14 -5.25 -11.32
C TYR A 126 13.66 -5.08 -11.36
N ALA A 127 14.22 -4.25 -10.48
CA ALA A 127 15.68 -4.14 -10.34
C ALA A 127 16.33 -5.34 -9.63
N GLY A 128 15.53 -6.34 -9.20
CA GLY A 128 16.00 -7.50 -8.48
C GLY A 128 16.60 -7.15 -7.11
N LEU A 129 17.38 -8.06 -6.55
CA LEU A 129 18.03 -7.86 -5.26
C LEU A 129 19.05 -6.72 -5.27
N ALA A 130 19.63 -6.41 -6.43
CA ALA A 130 20.60 -5.30 -6.59
C ALA A 130 19.94 -3.93 -6.34
N GLY A 131 18.62 -3.80 -6.51
CA GLY A 131 17.88 -2.56 -6.28
C GLY A 131 17.49 -2.28 -4.83
N ILE A 132 17.68 -3.24 -3.92
CA ILE A 132 17.18 -3.20 -2.55
C ILE A 132 17.71 -1.97 -1.77
N GLU A 133 19.02 -1.74 -1.80
CA GLU A 133 19.59 -0.63 -1.03
C GLU A 133 19.14 0.74 -1.55
N ARG A 134 19.14 0.89 -2.89
CA ARG A 134 18.60 2.10 -3.52
C ARG A 134 17.13 2.33 -3.15
N PHE A 135 16.33 1.27 -3.10
CA PHE A 135 14.91 1.36 -2.68
C PHE A 135 14.79 1.79 -1.23
N ARG A 136 15.57 1.21 -0.32
CA ARG A 136 15.60 1.56 1.11
C ARG A 136 15.88 3.05 1.30
N GLU A 137 16.95 3.56 0.67
CA GLU A 137 17.32 4.97 0.74
C GLU A 137 16.24 5.88 0.16
N GLY A 138 15.67 5.50 -1.00
CA GLY A 138 14.60 6.25 -1.67
C GLY A 138 13.33 6.31 -0.83
N LEU A 139 12.92 5.18 -0.25
CA LEU A 139 11.76 5.08 0.62
C LEU A 139 11.94 5.92 1.88
N ALA A 140 13.09 5.79 2.57
CA ALA A 140 13.39 6.56 3.76
C ALA A 140 13.36 8.06 3.47
N LYS A 141 13.98 8.50 2.35
CA LYS A 141 13.94 9.90 1.90
C LYS A 141 12.51 10.38 1.68
N LEU A 142 11.69 9.61 0.94
CA LEU A 142 10.30 9.96 0.65
C LEU A 142 9.49 10.10 1.94
N LEU A 143 9.59 9.13 2.84
CA LEU A 143 8.86 9.14 4.10
C LEU A 143 9.28 10.30 5.01
N ASN A 144 10.56 10.66 5.04
CA ASN A 144 11.05 11.83 5.79
C ASN A 144 10.44 13.14 5.29
N GLU A 145 10.21 13.25 3.97
CA GLU A 145 9.56 14.42 3.38
C GLU A 145 8.04 14.47 3.61
N LEU A 146 7.40 13.31 3.77
CA LEU A 146 5.93 13.19 3.76
C LEU A 146 5.31 12.92 5.12
N GLN A 147 6.10 12.60 6.15
CA GLN A 147 5.62 12.29 7.49
C GLN A 147 5.99 13.39 8.51
N PRO A 148 5.34 14.57 8.49
CA PRO A 148 5.38 15.45 9.65
C PRO A 148 4.75 14.78 10.88
N PRO A 149 5.01 15.27 12.12
CA PRO A 149 4.65 14.58 13.37
C PRO A 149 3.16 14.24 13.54
N ASP A 150 2.28 14.94 12.85
CA ASP A 150 0.82 14.78 12.93
C ASP A 150 0.25 13.85 11.84
N VAL A 151 1.07 13.41 10.87
CA VAL A 151 0.64 12.48 9.83
C VAL A 151 0.87 11.03 10.28
N ARG A 152 -0.20 10.26 10.33
CA ARG A 152 -0.15 8.83 10.63
C ARG A 152 0.05 8.03 9.34
N LEU A 153 1.03 7.15 9.36
CA LEU A 153 1.50 6.42 8.20
C LEU A 153 1.03 4.96 8.22
N ILE A 154 0.64 4.45 7.05
CA ILE A 154 0.38 3.05 6.79
C ILE A 154 1.17 2.65 5.54
N LEU A 155 2.09 1.71 5.68
CA LEU A 155 2.84 1.14 4.57
C LEU A 155 2.16 -0.15 4.10
N ILE A 156 1.97 -0.29 2.78
CA ILE A 156 1.29 -1.43 2.17
C ILE A 156 2.25 -2.07 1.17
N ALA A 157 2.67 -3.30 1.42
CA ALA A 157 3.38 -4.07 0.41
C ALA A 157 2.41 -4.43 -0.72
N PRO A 158 2.76 -4.16 -1.98
CA PRO A 158 1.86 -4.41 -3.11
C PRO A 158 1.60 -5.90 -3.32
N PRO A 159 0.47 -6.27 -3.97
CA PRO A 159 0.12 -7.66 -4.20
C PRO A 159 1.11 -8.37 -5.14
N PRO A 160 1.26 -9.71 -5.01
CA PRO A 160 2.13 -10.50 -5.88
C PRO A 160 1.55 -10.58 -7.30
N ARG A 161 2.27 -11.19 -8.21
CA ARG A 161 1.83 -11.53 -9.56
C ARG A 161 1.30 -12.95 -9.64
N MET A 162 0.47 -13.20 -10.63
CA MET A 162 -0.08 -14.52 -10.95
C MET A 162 0.24 -14.91 -12.40
N ARG A 163 -0.01 -16.16 -12.75
CA ARG A 163 0.21 -16.68 -14.09
C ARG A 163 -1.12 -17.22 -14.67
N PRO A 164 -1.99 -16.33 -15.21
CA PRO A 164 -3.26 -16.77 -15.80
C PRO A 164 -3.12 -17.66 -17.03
N SER A 165 -1.97 -17.62 -17.72
CA SER A 165 -1.69 -18.40 -18.91
C SER A 165 -0.31 -19.03 -18.88
N PRO A 166 -0.13 -20.29 -19.34
CA PRO A 166 1.20 -20.91 -19.47
C PRO A 166 2.14 -20.17 -20.43
N ARG A 167 1.60 -19.27 -21.28
CA ARG A 167 2.40 -18.45 -22.21
C ARG A 167 3.09 -17.26 -21.53
N LEU A 168 2.64 -16.90 -20.32
CA LEU A 168 3.27 -15.84 -19.52
C LEU A 168 4.51 -16.36 -18.79
N PRO A 169 5.47 -15.50 -18.50
CA PRO A 169 6.62 -15.83 -17.65
C PRO A 169 6.16 -16.37 -16.28
N ASP A 170 7.01 -17.19 -15.66
CA ASP A 170 6.81 -17.58 -14.27
C ASP A 170 6.93 -16.35 -13.35
N PRO A 171 5.92 -16.02 -12.57
CA PRO A 171 5.96 -14.88 -11.66
C PRO A 171 6.77 -15.15 -10.37
N GLU A 172 7.13 -16.40 -10.10
CA GLU A 172 7.73 -16.79 -8.83
C GLU A 172 9.06 -16.07 -8.55
N PRO A 173 10.00 -15.94 -9.49
CA PRO A 173 11.24 -15.19 -9.26
C PRO A 173 10.96 -13.72 -8.89
N TYR A 174 9.99 -13.07 -9.54
CA TYR A 174 9.60 -11.71 -9.20
C TYR A 174 8.96 -11.65 -7.82
N ASN A 175 8.05 -12.56 -7.48
CA ASN A 175 7.36 -12.59 -6.20
C ASN A 175 8.32 -12.79 -5.01
N GLN A 176 9.38 -13.59 -5.20
CA GLN A 176 10.43 -13.76 -4.19
C GLN A 176 11.22 -12.46 -3.96
N VAL A 177 11.52 -11.73 -5.03
CA VAL A 177 12.18 -10.42 -4.93
C VAL A 177 11.22 -9.42 -4.25
N LEU A 178 9.94 -9.38 -4.65
CA LEU A 178 8.94 -8.50 -4.06
C LEU A 178 8.82 -8.69 -2.55
N GLN A 179 8.97 -9.92 -2.07
CA GLN A 179 8.97 -10.23 -0.63
C GLN A 179 10.11 -9.50 0.10
N GLN A 180 11.30 -9.41 -0.50
CA GLN A 180 12.44 -8.68 0.09
C GLN A 180 12.18 -7.17 0.15
N TYR A 181 11.49 -6.61 -0.84
CA TYR A 181 11.03 -5.22 -0.81
C TYR A 181 9.94 -4.98 0.25
N ALA A 182 9.06 -5.96 0.45
CA ALA A 182 8.08 -5.91 1.52
C ALA A 182 8.71 -5.91 2.93
N GLU A 183 9.81 -6.62 3.12
CA GLU A 183 10.58 -6.61 4.37
C GLU A 183 11.18 -5.23 4.67
N ILE A 184 11.59 -4.49 3.64
CA ILE A 184 12.05 -3.10 3.80
C ILE A 184 10.90 -2.19 4.25
N LEU A 185 9.72 -2.34 3.61
CA LEU A 185 8.52 -1.61 4.04
C LEU A 185 8.16 -1.92 5.49
N ALA A 186 8.25 -3.19 5.90
CA ALA A 186 7.99 -3.61 7.28
C ALA A 186 8.99 -2.98 8.26
N ALA A 187 10.28 -2.97 7.92
CA ALA A 187 11.32 -2.37 8.75
C ALA A 187 11.15 -0.85 8.91
N GLU A 188 10.83 -0.14 7.82
CA GLU A 188 10.54 1.29 7.85
C GLU A 188 9.27 1.60 8.67
N ALA A 189 8.22 0.78 8.53
CA ALA A 189 7.01 0.93 9.32
C ALA A 189 7.30 0.74 10.81
N HIS A 190 8.07 -0.29 11.17
CA HIS A 190 8.46 -0.55 12.55
C HIS A 190 9.27 0.62 13.15
N GLY A 191 10.28 1.10 12.42
CA GLY A 191 11.13 2.21 12.87
C GLY A 191 10.39 3.54 13.05
N ARG A 192 9.23 3.69 12.40
CA ARG A 192 8.38 4.91 12.44
C ARG A 192 7.12 4.74 13.28
N GLU A 193 6.94 3.62 13.96
CA GLU A 193 5.70 3.27 14.67
C GLU A 193 4.45 3.37 13.77
N ALA A 194 4.62 3.07 12.49
CA ALA A 194 3.58 3.13 11.48
C ALA A 194 2.87 1.77 11.31
N GLY A 195 1.67 1.79 10.72
CA GLY A 195 0.98 0.59 10.31
C GLY A 195 1.69 -0.10 9.14
N PHE A 196 1.69 -1.44 9.13
CA PHE A 196 2.19 -2.22 8.00
C PHE A 196 1.17 -3.29 7.58
N ILE A 197 0.92 -3.39 6.27
CA ILE A 197 0.01 -4.36 5.66
C ILE A 197 0.75 -5.09 4.56
N ASN A 198 0.87 -6.41 4.68
CA ASN A 198 1.65 -7.23 3.76
C ASN A 198 0.75 -7.98 2.76
N LEU A 199 0.47 -7.37 1.61
CA LEU A 199 -0.23 -8.05 0.51
C LEU A 199 0.71 -8.95 -0.33
N ALA A 200 2.04 -8.78 -0.22
CA ALA A 200 3.00 -9.67 -0.87
C ALA A 200 3.17 -11.01 -0.13
N GLY A 201 2.77 -11.06 1.15
CA GLY A 201 2.98 -12.20 2.04
C GLY A 201 2.20 -13.46 1.66
N ALA A 202 2.71 -14.61 2.09
CA ALA A 202 2.14 -15.92 1.78
C ALA A 202 0.64 -16.06 2.16
N PRO A 203 0.15 -15.57 3.31
CA PRO A 203 -1.26 -15.71 3.67
C PRO A 203 -2.19 -15.04 2.65
N PHE A 204 -1.90 -13.79 2.26
CA PHE A 204 -2.72 -13.10 1.27
C PHE A 204 -2.54 -13.72 -0.12
N ARG A 205 -1.32 -14.05 -0.52
CA ARG A 205 -1.03 -14.70 -1.79
C ARG A 205 -1.82 -16.00 -1.99
N GLN A 206 -1.95 -16.83 -0.95
CA GLN A 206 -2.70 -18.10 -1.00
C GLN A 206 -4.21 -17.89 -1.12
N SER A 207 -4.72 -16.73 -0.72
CA SER A 207 -6.13 -16.37 -0.86
C SER A 207 -6.51 -15.92 -2.28
N LEU A 208 -5.52 -15.58 -3.11
CA LEU A 208 -5.72 -15.10 -4.47
C LEU A 208 -5.93 -16.25 -5.45
N SER A 209 -6.69 -15.99 -6.49
CA SER A 209 -6.98 -16.89 -7.60
C SER A 209 -6.82 -16.19 -8.95
N LEU A 210 -6.86 -16.94 -10.04
CA LEU A 210 -6.66 -16.38 -11.38
C LEU A 210 -7.72 -15.35 -11.78
N VAL A 211 -8.94 -15.44 -11.24
CA VAL A 211 -10.02 -14.47 -11.52
C VAL A 211 -9.78 -13.11 -10.84
N ASP A 212 -8.85 -13.05 -9.90
CA ASP A 212 -8.47 -11.81 -9.23
C ASP A 212 -7.50 -10.97 -10.07
N TYR A 213 -7.08 -11.49 -11.24
CA TYR A 213 -6.13 -10.83 -12.14
C TYR A 213 -6.69 -10.65 -13.54
N GLU A 214 -6.21 -9.62 -14.22
CA GLU A 214 -6.36 -9.46 -15.66
C GLU A 214 -5.52 -10.51 -16.41
N ALA A 215 -5.70 -10.59 -17.72
CA ALA A 215 -5.04 -11.59 -18.54
C ALA A 215 -3.50 -11.52 -18.53
N ASP A 216 -2.94 -10.39 -18.10
CA ASP A 216 -1.49 -10.19 -17.98
C ASP A 216 -0.88 -10.76 -16.69
N GLY A 217 -1.71 -11.11 -15.69
CA GLY A 217 -1.28 -11.62 -14.39
C GLY A 217 -0.53 -10.61 -13.52
N ILE A 218 -0.52 -9.35 -13.91
CA ILE A 218 0.13 -8.23 -13.20
C ILE A 218 -0.93 -7.32 -12.59
N GLN A 219 -1.93 -6.97 -13.39
CA GLN A 219 -2.99 -6.08 -12.99
C GLN A 219 -4.12 -6.87 -12.33
N LEU A 220 -4.67 -6.29 -11.27
CA LEU A 220 -5.82 -6.87 -10.59
C LEU A 220 -7.10 -6.58 -11.39
N SER A 221 -8.00 -7.56 -11.41
CA SER A 221 -9.39 -7.37 -11.82
C SER A 221 -10.16 -6.60 -10.75
N ALA A 222 -11.39 -6.19 -11.05
CA ALA A 222 -12.28 -5.59 -10.04
C ALA A 222 -12.45 -6.49 -8.80
N GLN A 223 -12.49 -7.81 -8.98
CA GLN A 223 -12.55 -8.77 -7.88
C GLN A 223 -11.24 -8.79 -7.08
N GLY A 224 -10.08 -8.74 -7.74
CA GLY A 224 -8.78 -8.66 -7.08
C GLY A 224 -8.64 -7.37 -6.27
N HIS A 225 -9.07 -6.23 -6.81
CA HIS A 225 -9.12 -4.97 -6.06
C HIS A 225 -10.05 -5.06 -4.84
N ARG A 226 -11.19 -5.74 -4.97
CA ARG A 226 -12.08 -6.01 -3.83
C ARG A 226 -11.38 -6.84 -2.75
N ARG A 227 -10.69 -7.92 -3.12
CA ARG A 227 -9.94 -8.75 -2.16
C ARG A 227 -8.84 -7.95 -1.45
N CYS A 228 -8.10 -7.13 -2.18
CA CYS A 228 -7.12 -6.23 -1.57
C CYS A 228 -7.77 -5.26 -0.59
N ALA A 229 -8.90 -4.66 -0.96
CA ALA A 229 -9.64 -3.75 -0.08
C ALA A 229 -10.12 -4.44 1.21
N GLU A 230 -10.64 -5.66 1.10
CA GLU A 230 -11.06 -6.47 2.25
C GLU A 230 -9.87 -6.84 3.14
N ALA A 231 -8.73 -7.26 2.57
CA ALA A 231 -7.52 -7.58 3.33
C ALA A 231 -6.92 -6.34 4.03
N ILE A 232 -6.88 -5.19 3.35
CA ILE A 232 -6.46 -3.91 3.95
C ILE A 232 -7.40 -3.53 5.09
N GLY A 233 -8.72 -3.63 4.87
CA GLY A 233 -9.72 -3.35 5.88
C GLY A 233 -9.56 -4.25 7.11
N GLU A 234 -9.41 -5.55 6.91
CA GLU A 234 -9.18 -6.52 7.99
C GLU A 234 -7.92 -6.18 8.81
N ALA A 235 -6.81 -5.87 8.13
CA ALA A 235 -5.58 -5.46 8.78
C ALA A 235 -5.72 -4.15 9.57
N LEU A 236 -6.66 -3.29 9.20
CA LEU A 236 -6.99 -2.05 9.92
C LEU A 236 -8.07 -2.24 10.99
N GLY A 237 -8.52 -3.46 11.22
CA GLY A 237 -9.57 -3.76 12.21
C GLY A 237 -10.98 -3.39 11.76
N VAL A 238 -11.22 -3.20 10.45
CA VAL A 238 -12.54 -2.94 9.88
C VAL A 238 -13.44 -4.17 10.04
N THR A 239 -14.61 -3.97 10.62
CA THR A 239 -15.61 -5.03 10.82
C THR A 239 -16.69 -5.03 9.76
N ALA A 240 -16.92 -3.89 9.10
CA ALA A 240 -17.83 -3.77 7.96
C ALA A 240 -17.42 -4.75 6.84
N ARG A 241 -18.40 -5.22 6.11
CA ARG A 241 -18.19 -6.05 4.91
C ARG A 241 -18.89 -5.40 3.73
N LEU A 242 -18.24 -5.40 2.59
CA LEU A 242 -18.91 -5.03 1.36
C LEU A 242 -19.96 -6.10 1.03
N PRO A 243 -21.25 -5.76 0.85
CA PRO A 243 -22.25 -6.67 0.37
C PRO A 243 -21.84 -7.32 -0.97
N ALA A 244 -22.48 -8.42 -1.34
CA ALA A 244 -22.15 -9.11 -2.59
C ALA A 244 -22.29 -8.19 -3.82
N ASP A 245 -23.27 -7.31 -3.82
CA ASP A 245 -23.49 -6.28 -4.85
C ASP A 245 -22.52 -5.08 -4.73
N GLY A 246 -21.76 -4.98 -3.61
CA GLY A 246 -20.70 -3.99 -3.41
C GLY A 246 -21.16 -2.55 -3.22
N VAL A 247 -22.40 -2.30 -2.73
CA VAL A 247 -22.97 -0.94 -2.52
C VAL A 247 -22.85 -0.03 -3.77
N PRO A 248 -23.49 -0.37 -4.88
CA PRO A 248 -23.24 0.26 -6.19
C PRO A 248 -23.37 1.79 -6.17
N ALA A 249 -24.39 2.33 -5.51
CA ALA A 249 -24.63 3.78 -5.46
C ALA A 249 -23.49 4.54 -4.77
N LEU A 250 -22.99 4.02 -3.63
CA LEU A 250 -21.85 4.62 -2.92
C LEU A 250 -20.58 4.54 -3.77
N ARG A 251 -20.31 3.39 -4.38
CA ARG A 251 -19.14 3.21 -5.24
C ARG A 251 -19.19 4.10 -6.48
N GLN A 252 -20.37 4.30 -7.06
CA GLN A 252 -20.53 5.21 -8.19
C GLN A 252 -20.23 6.66 -7.78
N ALA A 253 -20.78 7.13 -6.66
CA ALA A 253 -20.49 8.47 -6.15
C ALA A 253 -18.98 8.67 -5.85
N ILE A 254 -18.34 7.68 -5.24
CA ILE A 254 -16.89 7.69 -5.01
C ILE A 254 -16.12 7.71 -6.33
N HIS A 255 -16.52 6.90 -7.31
CA HIS A 255 -15.89 6.88 -8.62
C HIS A 255 -15.99 8.25 -9.33
N ASP A 256 -17.17 8.85 -9.36
CA ASP A 256 -17.39 10.14 -10.00
C ASP A 256 -16.54 11.25 -9.33
N LYS A 257 -16.51 11.28 -8.00
CA LYS A 257 -15.60 12.14 -7.24
C LYS A 257 -14.13 11.88 -7.61
N ASN A 258 -13.71 10.61 -7.71
CA ASN A 258 -12.34 10.26 -8.03
C ASN A 258 -11.94 10.69 -9.45
N VAL A 259 -12.84 10.60 -10.42
CA VAL A 259 -12.63 11.12 -11.79
C VAL A 259 -12.41 12.63 -11.76
N LEU A 260 -13.25 13.38 -11.07
CA LEU A 260 -13.08 14.82 -10.91
C LEU A 260 -11.75 15.17 -10.24
N TYR A 261 -11.41 14.47 -9.15
CA TYR A 261 -10.16 14.72 -8.44
C TYR A 261 -8.94 14.33 -9.27
N PHE A 262 -9.02 13.25 -10.06
CA PHE A 262 -7.95 12.88 -10.98
C PHE A 262 -7.63 14.04 -11.93
N HIS A 263 -8.62 14.62 -12.58
CA HIS A 263 -8.41 15.76 -13.47
C HIS A 263 -7.94 17.02 -12.73
N ARG A 264 -8.29 17.16 -11.45
CA ARG A 264 -7.85 18.26 -10.62
C ARG A 264 -6.35 18.24 -10.33
N TYR A 265 -5.79 17.09 -9.96
CA TYR A 265 -4.37 17.00 -9.59
C TYR A 265 -3.48 16.56 -10.75
N ARG A 266 -4.04 15.88 -11.73
CA ARG A 266 -3.33 15.36 -12.91
C ARG A 266 -4.10 15.70 -14.20
N PRO A 267 -4.23 16.97 -14.55
CA PRO A 267 -4.92 17.34 -15.79
C PRO A 267 -4.15 16.82 -17.00
N GLN A 268 -4.87 16.41 -18.06
CA GLN A 268 -4.24 15.76 -19.21
C GLN A 268 -3.37 16.75 -19.97
N ASN A 269 -3.63 17.84 -20.31
CA ASN A 269 -2.85 18.74 -21.18
C ASN A 269 -1.84 19.60 -20.40
N GLU A 270 -1.06 19.01 -19.50
CA GLU A 270 -0.15 19.77 -18.64
C GLU A 270 0.85 20.64 -19.40
N THR A 271 1.27 20.23 -20.60
CA THR A 271 2.14 21.04 -21.46
C THR A 271 1.53 22.39 -21.77
N TYR A 272 0.22 22.43 -22.03
CA TYR A 272 -0.52 23.66 -22.34
C TYR A 272 -1.01 24.39 -21.09
N LEU A 273 -1.18 23.70 -19.98
CA LEU A 273 -1.65 24.31 -18.73
C LEU A 273 -0.51 24.96 -17.94
N PHE A 274 0.60 24.26 -17.75
CA PHE A 274 1.63 24.65 -16.78
C PHE A 274 3.04 24.77 -17.35
N LEU A 275 3.30 24.16 -18.53
CA LEU A 275 4.65 24.05 -19.08
C LEU A 275 4.90 25.05 -20.23
N PHE A 276 5.82 24.71 -21.13
CA PHE A 276 6.37 25.61 -22.15
C PHE A 276 5.38 26.05 -23.24
N ARG A 277 4.22 25.36 -23.38
CA ARG A 277 3.17 25.72 -24.34
C ARG A 277 1.95 26.41 -23.70
N LYS A 278 2.03 26.81 -22.44
CA LYS A 278 0.91 27.42 -21.70
C LYS A 278 0.32 28.69 -22.38
N HIS A 279 1.12 29.40 -23.16
CA HIS A 279 0.72 30.59 -23.86
C HIS A 279 -0.15 30.32 -25.12
N GLU A 280 -0.20 29.07 -25.58
CA GLU A 280 -0.91 28.70 -26.82
C GLU A 280 -2.43 28.53 -26.63
N GLN A 281 -2.89 28.32 -25.41
CA GLN A 281 -4.30 28.05 -25.09
C GLN A 281 -4.91 29.02 -24.05
N GLY A 282 -4.41 30.22 -23.91
CA GLY A 282 -5.08 31.30 -23.20
C GLY A 282 -5.04 31.20 -21.67
N ASN A 283 -4.04 30.53 -21.05
CA ASN A 283 -3.86 30.42 -19.60
C ASN A 283 -4.99 29.67 -18.84
N ASN A 284 -5.53 28.61 -19.40
CA ASN A 284 -6.63 27.83 -18.84
C ASN A 284 -6.32 27.17 -17.47
N ALA A 285 -5.08 27.25 -17.00
CA ALA A 285 -4.69 26.72 -15.69
C ALA A 285 -5.52 27.28 -14.52
N VAL A 286 -6.08 28.49 -14.67
CA VAL A 286 -6.96 29.13 -13.67
C VAL A 286 -8.29 28.39 -13.49
N GLU A 287 -8.67 27.53 -14.44
CA GLU A 287 -9.90 26.74 -14.40
C GLU A 287 -9.75 25.49 -13.54
N ILE A 288 -8.52 24.97 -13.37
CA ILE A 288 -8.27 23.72 -12.65
C ILE A 288 -8.78 23.75 -11.19
N PRO A 289 -8.63 24.84 -10.41
CA PRO A 289 -9.21 24.92 -9.07
C PRO A 289 -10.74 24.84 -9.02
N GLN A 290 -11.44 25.03 -10.15
CA GLN A 290 -12.92 24.91 -10.19
C GLN A 290 -13.40 23.47 -9.97
N PHE A 291 -12.52 22.46 -10.06
CA PHE A 291 -12.83 21.10 -9.64
C PHE A 291 -12.98 20.97 -8.11
N ASP A 292 -12.37 21.84 -7.30
CA ASP A 292 -12.34 21.69 -5.85
C ASP A 292 -13.74 21.64 -5.20
N PRO A 293 -14.71 22.53 -5.52
CA PRO A 293 -16.07 22.41 -4.99
C PRO A 293 -16.79 21.16 -5.49
N LEU A 294 -16.61 20.76 -6.74
CA LEU A 294 -17.25 19.57 -7.30
C LEU A 294 -16.74 18.28 -6.67
N VAL A 295 -15.50 18.26 -6.22
CA VAL A 295 -14.91 17.11 -5.49
C VAL A 295 -15.39 17.06 -4.04
N ALA A 296 -15.86 18.19 -3.50
CA ALA A 296 -16.34 18.30 -2.13
C ALA A 296 -17.82 17.90 -1.97
N GLU A 297 -18.63 17.98 -3.04
CA GLU A 297 -20.02 17.51 -3.08
C GLU A 297 -20.12 15.99 -2.99
#